data_ccb06d351d96fb205f1ffd00d356fd58
#
_entry.id   ccb06d351d96fb205f1ffd00d356fd58
#
_cell.length_a   1.000
_cell.length_b   1.000
_cell.length_c   1.000
_cell.angle_alpha   90.00
_cell.angle_beta   90.00
_cell.angle_gamma   90.00
#
_symmetry.space_group_name_H-M   'P 1'
#
loop_
_entity.id
_entity.type
_entity.pdbx_description
1 polymer ?
#
loop_
_entity_poly.entity_id
_entity_poly.type
_entity_poly.pdbx_seq_one_letter_code
_entity_poly.pdbx_strand_id
1 'polypeptide(L)'
;MSVTFNEEKKIFRLDTEKSTYVMGVSPEGFLGHIYYGDRLFMEADNYLLRMEEPPYTPSVNKREKSAFLDFFPMEYPTGGIGDYRESCLNIRNAAGNMGCELHYTGHEIYKGKKGLKGL
;
A
#
# COMPACT_ATOMS: atom_id res chain seq x y z
N MET A 1 -9.02 -2.47 -19.78
CA MET A 1 -8.33 -2.33 -18.47
C MET A 1 -6.95 -1.77 -18.72
N SER A 2 -6.58 -0.69 -18.05
CA SER A 2 -5.23 -0.10 -18.10
C SER A 2 -4.64 -0.04 -16.69
N VAL A 3 -3.34 -0.21 -16.61
CA VAL A 3 -2.55 -0.01 -15.40
C VAL A 3 -1.47 1.01 -15.71
N THR A 4 -1.38 2.05 -14.91
CA THR A 4 -0.37 3.10 -15.04
C THR A 4 0.30 3.37 -13.70
N PHE A 5 1.54 3.84 -13.76
CA PHE A 5 2.28 4.29 -12.59
C PHE A 5 2.85 5.68 -12.86
N ASN A 6 2.58 6.62 -11.97
CA ASN A 6 3.16 7.94 -11.99
C ASN A 6 4.39 7.97 -11.09
N GLU A 7 5.58 8.08 -11.70
CA GLU A 7 6.86 8.05 -11.01
C GLU A 7 7.07 9.24 -10.06
N GLU A 8 6.59 10.41 -10.41
CA GLU A 8 6.75 11.62 -9.61
C GLU A 8 5.86 11.57 -8.35
N LYS A 9 4.59 11.22 -8.54
CA LYS A 9 3.59 11.15 -7.47
C LYS A 9 3.60 9.81 -6.72
N LYS A 10 4.33 8.80 -7.22
CA LYS A 10 4.35 7.43 -6.68
C LYS A 10 2.97 6.80 -6.57
N ILE A 11 2.14 6.98 -7.59
CA ILE A 11 0.74 6.51 -7.64
C ILE A 11 0.56 5.47 -8.71
N PHE A 12 -0.06 4.35 -8.32
CA PHE A 12 -0.63 3.36 -9.23
C PHE A 12 -2.08 3.68 -9.50
N ARG A 13 -2.49 3.56 -10.76
CA ARG A 13 -3.87 3.68 -11.18
C ARG A 13 -4.24 2.52 -12.08
N LEU A 14 -5.34 1.86 -11.74
CA LEU A 14 -5.93 0.77 -12.49
C LEU A 14 -7.34 1.18 -12.95
N ASP A 15 -7.55 1.26 -14.25
CA ASP A 15 -8.84 1.63 -14.83
C ASP A 15 -9.48 0.43 -15.54
N THR A 16 -10.75 0.23 -15.27
CA THR A 16 -11.66 -0.57 -16.10
C THR A 16 -12.54 0.35 -16.94
N GLU A 17 -13.54 -0.18 -17.63
CA GLU A 17 -14.53 0.65 -18.32
C GLU A 17 -15.37 1.49 -17.35
N LYS A 18 -15.63 0.97 -16.14
CA LYS A 18 -16.59 1.53 -15.19
C LYS A 18 -15.98 1.96 -13.86
N SER A 19 -14.80 1.47 -13.53
CA SER A 19 -14.18 1.72 -12.21
C SER A 19 -12.74 2.15 -12.30
N THR A 20 -12.30 2.86 -11.28
CA THR A 20 -10.90 3.21 -11.04
C THR A 20 -10.49 2.72 -9.65
N TYR A 21 -9.31 2.13 -9.58
CA TYR A 21 -8.60 1.80 -8.35
C TYR A 21 -7.30 2.60 -8.28
N VAL A 22 -7.06 3.27 -7.17
CA VAL A 22 -5.86 4.10 -6.98
C VAL A 22 -5.20 3.75 -5.65
N MET A 23 -3.91 3.54 -5.69
CA MET A 23 -3.07 3.33 -4.52
C MET A 23 -1.77 4.11 -4.67
N GLY A 24 -1.17 4.50 -3.57
CA GLY A 24 0.05 5.29 -3.54
C GLY A 24 1.12 4.69 -2.65
N VAL A 25 2.37 4.98 -2.97
CA VAL A 25 3.52 4.61 -2.15
C VAL A 25 3.90 5.77 -1.25
N SER A 26 3.93 5.53 0.06
CA SER A 26 4.34 6.54 1.04
C SER A 26 5.86 6.76 1.04
N PRO A 27 6.37 7.85 1.66
CA PRO A 27 7.79 8.07 1.84
C PRO A 27 8.53 6.91 2.53
N GLU A 28 7.88 6.21 3.45
CA GLU A 28 8.43 5.03 4.13
C GLU A 28 8.30 3.74 3.31
N GLY A 29 7.73 3.82 2.10
CA GLY A 29 7.58 2.66 1.22
C GLY A 29 6.36 1.78 1.51
N PHE A 30 5.41 2.26 2.30
CA PHE A 30 4.15 1.55 2.49
C PHE A 30 3.20 1.81 1.33
N LEU A 31 2.52 0.77 0.88
CA LEU A 31 1.49 0.88 -0.16
C LEU A 31 0.14 1.16 0.50
N GLY A 32 -0.44 2.30 0.18
CA GLY A 32 -1.68 2.77 0.79
C GLY A 32 -2.81 2.95 -0.20
N HIS A 33 -4.03 2.66 0.26
CA HIS A 33 -5.27 2.85 -0.48
C HIS A 33 -5.62 4.33 -0.61
N ILE A 34 -5.94 4.77 -1.82
CA ILE A 34 -6.41 6.13 -2.09
C ILE A 34 -7.88 6.13 -2.50
N TYR A 35 -8.25 5.32 -3.48
CA TYR A 35 -9.59 5.32 -4.04
C TYR A 35 -9.98 4.01 -4.68
N TYR A 36 -11.22 3.61 -4.51
CA TYR A 36 -11.90 2.62 -5.33
C TYR A 36 -13.37 3.01 -5.52
N GLY A 37 -13.81 3.07 -6.77
CA GLY A 37 -15.18 3.44 -7.10
C GLY A 37 -15.39 3.64 -8.59
N ASP A 38 -16.35 4.49 -8.94
CA ASP A 38 -16.65 4.84 -10.32
C ASP A 38 -15.42 5.40 -11.04
N ARG A 39 -15.40 5.24 -12.36
CA ARG A 39 -14.28 5.67 -13.17
C ARG A 39 -13.99 7.16 -13.02
N LEU A 40 -12.76 7.48 -12.60
CA LEU A 40 -12.26 8.84 -12.51
C LEU A 40 -11.69 9.29 -13.85
N PHE A 41 -12.01 10.53 -14.23
CA PHE A 41 -11.48 11.19 -15.43
C PHE A 41 -10.39 12.22 -15.10
N MET A 42 -10.08 12.39 -13.82
CA MET A 42 -9.04 13.28 -13.31
C MET A 42 -7.88 12.46 -12.71
N GLU A 43 -6.72 13.09 -12.59
CA GLU A 43 -5.60 12.52 -11.86
C GLU A 43 -5.88 12.49 -10.35
N ALA A 44 -5.39 11.46 -9.69
CA ALA A 44 -5.34 11.39 -8.24
C ALA A 44 -3.96 11.79 -7.74
N ASP A 45 -3.91 12.37 -6.56
CA ASP A 45 -2.67 12.77 -5.89
C ASP A 45 -2.48 12.02 -4.57
N ASN A 46 -1.24 11.75 -4.22
CA ASN A 46 -0.91 11.02 -2.98
C ASN A 46 -1.17 11.81 -1.70
N TYR A 47 -1.44 13.12 -1.77
CA TYR A 47 -1.92 13.87 -0.60
C TYR A 47 -3.28 13.38 -0.10
N LEU A 48 -4.01 12.59 -0.91
CA LEU A 48 -5.25 11.93 -0.50
C LEU A 48 -5.00 10.71 0.39
N LEU A 49 -3.76 10.21 0.48
CA LEU A 49 -3.39 9.19 1.46
C LEU A 49 -3.56 9.77 2.86
N ARG A 50 -4.36 9.06 3.67
CA ARG A 50 -4.53 9.42 5.06
C ARG A 50 -3.26 9.12 5.85
N MET A 51 -2.56 10.16 6.27
CA MET A 51 -1.34 10.08 7.06
C MET A 51 -1.50 10.96 8.31
N GLU A 52 -1.67 10.32 9.45
CA GLU A 52 -1.88 11.00 10.73
C GLU A 52 -0.88 10.49 11.77
N GLU A 53 -0.51 11.37 12.69
CA GLU A 53 0.31 11.04 13.85
C GLU A 53 -0.61 10.98 15.09
N PRO A 54 -1.11 9.81 15.46
CA PRO A 54 -1.91 9.67 16.66
C PRO A 54 -1.01 9.74 17.91
N PRO A 55 -1.50 10.30 19.01
CA PRO A 55 -0.74 10.36 20.25
C PRO A 55 -0.53 8.95 20.83
N TYR A 56 0.66 8.72 21.37
CA TYR A 56 1.05 7.47 22.06
C TYR A 56 1.04 6.19 21.21
N THR A 57 0.98 6.31 19.89
CA THR A 57 1.03 5.16 18.99
C THR A 57 2.46 4.80 18.64
N PRO A 58 2.84 3.53 18.62
CA PRO A 58 4.14 3.10 18.16
C PRO A 58 4.31 3.33 16.65
N SER A 59 5.53 3.64 16.25
CA SER A 59 5.90 3.84 14.85
C SER A 59 7.37 3.48 14.66
N VAL A 60 7.73 3.00 13.49
CA VAL A 60 9.12 2.75 13.09
C VAL A 60 9.88 4.05 12.87
N ASN A 61 9.20 5.12 12.51
CA ASN A 61 9.77 6.45 12.32
C ASN A 61 8.78 7.53 12.77
N LYS A 62 9.01 8.07 13.97
CA LYS A 62 8.12 9.09 14.56
C LYS A 62 8.14 10.45 13.84
N ARG A 63 9.06 10.66 12.90
CA ARG A 63 9.14 11.89 12.12
C ARG A 63 8.34 11.85 10.83
N GLU A 64 7.88 10.65 10.44
CA GLU A 64 7.12 10.42 9.21
C GLU A 64 5.71 9.93 9.52
N LYS A 65 4.71 10.72 9.15
CA LYS A 65 3.30 10.42 9.45
C LYS A 65 2.81 9.12 8.80
N SER A 66 3.34 8.76 7.64
CA SER A 66 3.00 7.51 6.95
C SER A 66 3.53 6.26 7.66
N ALA A 67 4.42 6.42 8.64
CA ALA A 67 4.94 5.31 9.45
C ALA A 67 4.05 4.97 10.66
N PHE A 68 2.95 5.69 10.88
CA PHE A 68 1.95 5.36 11.89
C PHE A 68 0.90 4.41 11.29
N LEU A 69 1.22 3.13 11.26
CA LEU A 69 0.44 2.11 10.57
C LEU A 69 -0.97 1.92 11.10
N ASP A 70 -1.23 2.30 12.36
CA ASP A 70 -2.57 2.26 12.94
C ASP A 70 -3.59 3.13 12.16
N PHE A 71 -3.15 4.24 11.59
CA PHE A 71 -3.97 5.16 10.80
C PHE A 71 -3.74 5.08 9.30
N PHE A 72 -2.57 4.62 8.88
CA PHE A 72 -2.24 4.52 7.46
C PHE A 72 -3.12 3.47 6.75
N PRO A 73 -3.79 3.82 5.66
CA PRO A 73 -4.71 2.91 4.95
C PRO A 73 -3.95 1.88 4.10
N MET A 74 -3.26 0.93 4.75
CA MET A 74 -2.47 -0.08 4.05
C MET A 74 -3.31 -0.93 3.12
N GLU A 75 -2.82 -1.14 1.91
CA GLU A 75 -3.38 -2.10 0.94
C GLU A 75 -3.21 -3.56 1.40
N TYR A 76 -2.11 -3.83 2.09
CA TYR A 76 -1.75 -5.19 2.50
C TYR A 76 -1.17 -5.19 3.91
N PRO A 77 -2.02 -5.10 4.95
CA PRO A 77 -1.57 -5.11 6.34
C PRO A 77 -0.95 -6.47 6.71
N THR A 78 0.16 -6.44 7.41
CA THR A 78 0.94 -7.64 7.78
C THR A 78 1.30 -7.73 9.26
N GLY A 79 0.75 -6.85 10.10
CA GLY A 79 1.03 -6.83 11.53
C GLY A 79 2.41 -6.25 11.88
N GLY A 80 2.86 -5.24 11.14
CA GLY A 80 4.04 -4.46 11.45
C GLY A 80 3.89 -3.62 12.73
N ILE A 81 4.90 -2.85 13.08
CA ILE A 81 4.91 -2.03 14.29
C ILE A 81 3.77 -1.00 14.26
N GLY A 82 2.82 -1.12 15.20
CA GLY A 82 1.65 -0.25 15.28
C GLY A 82 0.50 -0.63 14.36
N ASP A 83 0.61 -1.71 13.60
CA ASP A 83 -0.48 -2.25 12.79
C ASP A 83 -1.25 -3.30 13.59
N TYR A 84 -2.42 -2.93 14.08
CA TYR A 84 -3.28 -3.79 14.92
C TYR A 84 -4.46 -4.40 14.16
N ARG A 85 -4.50 -4.22 12.84
CA ARG A 85 -5.53 -4.81 11.98
C ARG A 85 -5.29 -6.30 11.78
N GLU A 86 -6.33 -7.00 11.35
CA GLU A 86 -6.18 -8.37 10.89
C GLU A 86 -5.21 -8.41 9.69
N SER A 87 -4.19 -9.25 9.80
CA SER A 87 -3.15 -9.36 8.78
C SER A 87 -3.63 -10.13 7.55
N CYS A 88 -3.32 -9.63 6.35
CA CYS A 88 -3.53 -10.36 5.10
C CYS A 88 -2.53 -11.52 4.93
N LEU A 89 -1.40 -11.46 5.62
CA LEU A 89 -0.35 -12.47 5.57
C LEU A 89 0.21 -12.70 6.99
N ASN A 90 0.14 -13.93 7.44
CA ASN A 90 0.75 -14.35 8.70
C ASN A 90 2.01 -15.17 8.42
N ILE A 91 3.15 -14.65 8.84
CA ILE A 91 4.44 -15.31 8.72
C ILE A 91 4.97 -15.60 10.12
N ARG A 92 5.43 -16.83 10.32
CA ARG A 92 6.18 -17.20 11.53
C ARG A 92 7.61 -17.54 11.15
N ASN A 93 8.56 -16.75 11.64
CA ASN A 93 9.97 -17.03 11.39
C ASN A 93 10.52 -18.18 12.25
N ALA A 94 11.75 -18.59 11.99
CA ALA A 94 12.39 -19.69 12.72
C ALA A 94 12.53 -19.44 14.24
N ALA A 95 12.57 -18.18 14.67
CA ALA A 95 12.61 -17.79 16.08
C ALA A 95 11.22 -17.71 16.73
N GLY A 96 10.14 -18.01 15.97
CA GLY A 96 8.76 -18.00 16.47
C GLY A 96 8.07 -16.62 16.41
N ASN A 97 8.73 -15.58 15.92
CA ASN A 97 8.16 -14.24 15.79
C ASN A 97 7.22 -14.16 14.60
N MET A 98 6.13 -13.41 14.76
CA MET A 98 5.10 -13.23 13.74
C MET A 98 5.06 -11.81 13.14
N GLY A 99 5.86 -10.89 13.66
CA GLY A 99 5.94 -9.53 13.08
C GLY A 99 6.49 -9.57 11.66
N CYS A 100 5.77 -8.95 10.74
CA CYS A 100 6.16 -8.81 9.35
C CYS A 100 5.85 -7.40 8.89
N GLU A 101 6.76 -6.79 8.15
CA GLU A 101 6.59 -5.47 7.60
C GLU A 101 7.04 -5.49 6.14
N LEU A 102 6.14 -5.13 5.25
CA LEU A 102 6.39 -5.13 3.81
C LEU A 102 6.55 -3.71 3.29
N HIS A 103 7.64 -3.47 2.58
CA HIS A 103 7.91 -2.22 1.90
C HIS A 103 7.96 -2.42 0.39
N TYR A 104 7.44 -1.46 -0.33
CA TYR A 104 7.52 -1.41 -1.78
C TYR A 104 8.98 -1.30 -2.24
N THR A 105 9.39 -2.19 -3.13
CA THR A 105 10.74 -2.20 -3.70
C THR A 105 10.76 -1.97 -5.21
N GLY A 106 9.63 -2.19 -5.88
CA GLY A 106 9.52 -2.02 -7.33
C GLY A 106 8.32 -2.74 -7.90
N HIS A 107 8.07 -2.53 -9.19
CA HIS A 107 6.97 -3.15 -9.91
C HIS A 107 7.32 -3.45 -11.36
N GLU A 108 6.51 -4.28 -11.98
CA GLU A 108 6.50 -4.53 -13.42
C GLU A 108 5.08 -4.36 -13.95
N ILE A 109 4.91 -3.65 -15.06
CA ILE A 109 3.64 -3.57 -15.79
C ILE A 109 3.80 -4.33 -17.10
N TYR A 110 2.92 -5.30 -17.33
CA TYR A 110 2.95 -6.11 -18.54
C TYR A 110 1.53 -6.39 -19.06
N LYS A 111 1.43 -6.73 -20.33
CA LYS A 111 0.15 -7.03 -20.95
C LYS A 111 -0.25 -8.49 -20.68
N GLY A 112 -1.45 -8.70 -20.18
CA GLY A 112 -1.99 -10.03 -19.90
C GLY A 112 -1.56 -10.59 -18.54
N LYS A 113 -1.74 -11.87 -18.32
CA LYS A 113 -1.37 -12.58 -17.09
C LYS A 113 -0.06 -13.33 -17.28
N LYS A 114 0.93 -13.01 -16.47
CA LYS A 114 2.21 -13.74 -16.46
C LYS A 114 2.01 -15.11 -15.80
N GLY A 115 2.42 -16.18 -16.45
CA GLY A 115 2.39 -17.51 -15.83
C GLY A 115 3.35 -17.59 -14.65
N LEU A 116 2.89 -18.17 -13.56
CA LEU A 116 3.77 -18.49 -12.44
C LEU A 116 4.52 -19.79 -12.73
N LYS A 117 5.84 -19.78 -12.62
CA LYS A 117 6.64 -21.00 -12.73
C LYS A 117 6.35 -21.89 -11.52
N GLY A 118 5.93 -23.12 -11.75
CA GLY A 118 5.69 -24.12 -10.70
C GLY A 118 4.24 -24.24 -10.23
N LEU A 119 3.29 -23.60 -10.89
CA LEU A 119 1.85 -23.84 -10.74
C LEU A 119 1.28 -24.42 -12.04
#